data_4d400cdd2f61c77469192a5b4d95e13f
#
_entry.id   4d400cdd2f61c77469192a5b4d95e13f
#
_cell.length_a   1.000
_cell.length_b   1.000
_cell.length_c   1.000
_cell.angle_alpha   90.00
_cell.angle_beta   90.00
_cell.angle_gamma   90.00
#
_symmetry.space_group_name_H-M   'P 1'
#
loop_
_entity.id
_entity.type
_entity.pdbx_description
1 polymer ?
#
loop_
_entity_poly.entity_id
_entity_poly.type
_entity_poly.pdbx_seq_one_letter_code
_entity_poly.pdbx_strand_id
1 'polypeptide(L)'
;MIRYIFLGLAILIGVPVMLLSKTISTPLGAMLLAANDDGLAGAWFCDQRHLPDRTAFSEVTQQRWLDHAQRELLAYFDGRLRQFTTPRSAVLGTAFQRAVWQQLCELGHGTTTSYGALAAALGRPTAVRAVAGAVGRNPWSIIVPCHRVVGSQGQLTGYAGGLPRKQALLTLEQALPGVTQSG
;
A
#
# COMPACT_ATOMS: atom_id res chain seq x y z
N MET A 1 -30.22 -13.66 1.37
CA MET A 1 -29.47 -13.56 2.65
C MET A 1 -28.15 -12.90 2.33
N ILE A 2 -28.12 -11.54 2.42
CA ILE A 2 -26.98 -10.70 1.98
C ILE A 2 -26.00 -10.64 3.15
N ARG A 3 -24.83 -11.23 2.99
CA ARG A 3 -23.72 -11.13 3.96
C ARG A 3 -23.04 -9.77 3.80
N TYR A 4 -23.38 -8.83 4.64
CA TYR A 4 -22.60 -7.62 4.85
C TYR A 4 -21.30 -7.99 5.58
N ILE A 5 -20.18 -8.02 4.85
CA ILE A 5 -18.86 -8.15 5.45
C ILE A 5 -18.34 -6.73 5.69
N PHE A 6 -18.20 -6.39 6.94
CA PHE A 6 -17.65 -5.23 7.61
C PHE A 6 -16.72 -4.35 6.75
N LEU A 7 -17.28 -3.33 6.08
CA LEU A 7 -16.61 -2.05 5.89
C LEU A 7 -16.96 -1.22 7.14
N GLY A 8 -16.02 -1.12 8.09
CA GLY A 8 -16.20 -0.36 9.30
C GLY A 8 -16.48 1.11 9.01
N LEU A 9 -17.70 1.49 9.26
CA LEU A 9 -18.18 2.79 9.70
C LEU A 9 -17.76 4.04 8.90
N ALA A 10 -18.44 4.31 7.79
CA ALA A 10 -18.73 5.67 7.36
C ALA A 10 -20.24 5.76 7.10
N ILE A 11 -21.04 5.69 8.16
CA ILE A 11 -22.47 5.98 8.13
C ILE A 11 -22.65 7.35 8.78
N LEU A 12 -22.50 8.38 7.98
CA LEU A 12 -23.24 9.63 8.18
C LEU A 12 -23.80 10.00 6.80
N ILE A 13 -25.16 9.87 6.71
CA ILE A 13 -25.97 10.12 5.51
C ILE A 13 -25.82 9.01 4.44
N GLY A 14 -26.51 7.90 4.61
CA GLY A 14 -27.22 6.99 3.70
C GLY A 14 -26.84 6.79 2.23
N VAL A 15 -25.68 7.26 1.74
CA VAL A 15 -25.20 7.00 0.40
C VAL A 15 -24.03 6.03 0.48
N PRO A 16 -24.11 4.81 -0.10
CA PRO A 16 -22.97 3.93 -0.17
C PRO A 16 -21.86 4.65 -0.95
N VAL A 17 -20.67 4.77 -0.34
CA VAL A 17 -19.50 5.28 -1.06
C VAL A 17 -19.16 4.28 -2.16
N MET A 18 -19.58 4.59 -3.38
CA MET A 18 -19.21 3.78 -4.54
C MET A 18 -17.73 3.97 -4.83
N LEU A 19 -16.97 2.89 -4.78
CA LEU A 19 -15.59 2.87 -5.21
C LEU A 19 -15.52 2.49 -6.70
N LEU A 20 -14.91 3.35 -7.48
CA LEU A 20 -14.58 3.08 -8.87
C LEU A 20 -13.22 2.37 -8.93
N SER A 21 -13.06 1.44 -9.86
CA SER A 21 -11.83 0.65 -9.96
C SER A 21 -11.31 0.52 -11.37
N LYS A 22 -10.01 0.24 -11.46
CA LYS A 22 -9.30 -0.02 -12.71
C LYS A 22 -8.18 -1.02 -12.45
N THR A 23 -8.03 -2.00 -13.32
CA THR A 23 -6.87 -2.89 -13.29
C THR A 23 -5.80 -2.37 -14.25
N ILE A 24 -4.56 -2.29 -13.76
CA ILE A 24 -3.40 -1.87 -14.55
C ILE A 24 -2.35 -2.96 -14.60
N SER A 25 -1.55 -3.02 -15.68
CA SER A 25 -0.37 -3.88 -15.77
C SER A 25 0.85 -3.14 -15.23
N THR A 26 1.69 -3.85 -14.46
CA THR A 26 2.97 -3.34 -13.98
C THR A 26 4.06 -4.41 -14.20
N PRO A 27 5.36 -4.03 -14.13
CA PRO A 27 6.47 -5.00 -14.23
C PRO A 27 6.42 -6.13 -13.18
N LEU A 28 5.76 -5.89 -12.03
CA LEU A 28 5.63 -6.88 -10.95
C LEU A 28 4.26 -7.59 -10.91
N GLY A 29 3.46 -7.44 -11.98
CA GLY A 29 2.14 -8.05 -12.13
C GLY A 29 1.00 -7.05 -12.14
N ALA A 30 -0.21 -7.55 -12.37
CA ALA A 30 -1.40 -6.72 -12.44
C ALA A 30 -1.75 -6.12 -11.06
N MET A 31 -2.17 -4.86 -11.05
CA MET A 31 -2.64 -4.17 -9.85
C MET A 31 -4.06 -3.66 -10.03
N LEU A 32 -4.89 -3.88 -9.02
CA LEU A 32 -6.21 -3.27 -8.87
C LEU A 32 -6.04 -1.92 -8.16
N LEU A 33 -6.53 -0.87 -8.78
CA LEU A 33 -6.66 0.46 -8.17
C LEU A 33 -8.13 0.72 -7.87
N ALA A 34 -8.43 1.33 -6.75
CA ALA A 34 -9.78 1.79 -6.42
C ALA A 34 -9.74 3.21 -5.86
N ALA A 35 -10.74 4.04 -6.24
CA ALA A 35 -10.82 5.43 -5.85
C ALA A 35 -12.27 5.88 -5.66
N ASN A 36 -12.43 6.98 -4.91
CA ASN A 36 -13.64 7.79 -4.86
C ASN A 36 -13.31 9.24 -5.25
N ASP A 37 -14.22 10.17 -4.99
CA ASP A 37 -14.00 11.59 -5.29
C ASP A 37 -12.91 12.22 -4.44
N ASP A 38 -12.65 11.72 -3.22
CA ASP A 38 -11.66 12.26 -2.29
C ASP A 38 -10.22 11.81 -2.62
N GLY A 39 -10.06 10.67 -3.30
CA GLY A 39 -8.73 10.12 -3.60
C GLY A 39 -8.70 8.62 -3.82
N LEU A 40 -7.49 8.08 -3.84
CA LEU A 40 -7.24 6.66 -4.00
C LEU A 40 -7.61 5.91 -2.72
N ALA A 41 -8.59 5.01 -2.79
CA ALA A 41 -9.00 4.15 -1.70
C ALA A 41 -8.06 2.96 -1.52
N GLY A 42 -7.42 2.51 -2.62
CA GLY A 42 -6.41 1.47 -2.53
C GLY A 42 -5.72 1.13 -3.84
N ALA A 43 -4.61 0.41 -3.71
CA ALA A 43 -3.78 -0.14 -4.78
C ALA A 43 -3.24 -1.49 -4.32
N TRP A 44 -3.64 -2.57 -4.96
CA TRP A 44 -3.30 -3.94 -4.57
C TRP A 44 -2.79 -4.72 -5.76
N PHE A 45 -1.78 -5.58 -5.57
CA PHE A 45 -1.54 -6.64 -6.56
C PHE A 45 -2.73 -7.60 -6.59
N CYS A 46 -3.15 -8.01 -7.77
CA CYS A 46 -4.38 -8.80 -7.95
C CYS A 46 -4.37 -10.18 -7.27
N ASP A 47 -3.19 -10.67 -6.91
CA ASP A 47 -2.94 -11.96 -6.25
C ASP A 47 -2.40 -11.82 -4.81
N GLN A 48 -2.35 -10.59 -4.26
CA GLN A 48 -1.83 -10.38 -2.91
C GLN A 48 -2.79 -10.85 -1.81
N ARG A 49 -2.25 -11.09 -0.62
CA ARG A 49 -3.07 -11.27 0.59
C ARG A 49 -3.85 -10.01 0.92
N HIS A 50 -5.04 -10.18 1.51
CA HIS A 50 -5.94 -9.08 1.90
C HIS A 50 -6.44 -8.22 0.72
N LEU A 51 -6.50 -8.80 -0.48
CA LEU A 51 -7.22 -8.18 -1.58
C LEU A 51 -8.71 -8.04 -1.19
N PRO A 52 -9.32 -6.86 -1.36
CA PRO A 52 -10.75 -6.68 -1.10
C PRO A 52 -11.61 -7.47 -2.11
N ASP A 53 -12.86 -7.71 -1.72
CA ASP A 53 -13.84 -8.29 -2.66
C ASP A 53 -14.07 -7.29 -3.82
N ARG A 54 -13.76 -7.74 -5.02
CA ARG A 54 -13.86 -6.92 -6.25
C ARG A 54 -15.30 -6.61 -6.63
N THR A 55 -16.28 -7.39 -6.15
CA THR A 55 -17.71 -7.14 -6.41
C THR A 55 -18.21 -5.85 -5.76
N ALA A 56 -17.46 -5.30 -4.79
CA ALA A 56 -17.78 -4.03 -4.15
C ALA A 56 -17.40 -2.81 -4.99
N PHE A 57 -16.75 -2.99 -6.15
CA PHE A 57 -16.23 -1.90 -6.98
C PHE A 57 -16.88 -1.88 -8.35
N SER A 58 -17.10 -0.69 -8.90
CA SER A 58 -17.51 -0.49 -10.29
C SER A 58 -16.29 -0.25 -11.16
N GLU A 59 -16.08 -1.11 -12.16
CA GLU A 59 -14.97 -0.96 -13.09
C GLU A 59 -15.21 0.19 -14.06
N VAL A 60 -14.20 1.02 -14.26
CA VAL A 60 -14.25 2.18 -15.18
C VAL A 60 -12.96 2.27 -15.99
N THR A 61 -13.06 2.90 -17.16
CA THR A 61 -11.88 3.15 -18.01
C THR A 61 -11.12 4.39 -17.63
N GLN A 62 -11.80 5.40 -17.08
CA GLN A 62 -11.23 6.71 -16.72
C GLN A 62 -11.81 7.21 -15.39
N GLN A 63 -10.93 7.65 -14.52
CA GLN A 63 -11.24 8.40 -13.30
C GLN A 63 -9.96 9.09 -12.83
N ARG A 64 -10.06 10.38 -12.49
CA ARG A 64 -8.90 11.25 -12.25
C ARG A 64 -7.84 10.68 -11.31
N TRP A 65 -8.24 10.08 -10.19
CA TRP A 65 -7.31 9.56 -9.19
C TRP A 65 -6.75 8.18 -9.56
N LEU A 66 -7.54 7.36 -10.26
CA LEU A 66 -7.05 6.09 -10.84
C LEU A 66 -6.01 6.36 -11.93
N ASP A 67 -6.26 7.34 -12.80
CA ASP A 67 -5.34 7.69 -13.89
C ASP A 67 -4.08 8.39 -13.34
N HIS A 68 -4.23 9.21 -12.28
CA HIS A 68 -3.09 9.82 -11.59
C HIS A 68 -2.21 8.76 -10.95
N ALA A 69 -2.79 7.86 -10.14
CA ALA A 69 -2.07 6.77 -9.49
C ALA A 69 -1.38 5.84 -10.50
N GLN A 70 -2.04 5.53 -11.62
CA GLN A 70 -1.45 4.73 -12.70
C GLN A 70 -0.19 5.41 -13.26
N ARG A 71 -0.25 6.71 -13.59
CA ARG A 71 0.92 7.45 -14.11
C ARG A 71 2.06 7.46 -13.11
N GLU A 72 1.77 7.71 -11.82
CA GLU A 72 2.79 7.71 -10.77
C GLU A 72 3.42 6.32 -10.56
N LEU A 73 2.62 5.25 -10.54
CA LEU A 73 3.12 3.88 -10.41
C LEU A 73 4.04 3.50 -11.58
N LEU A 74 3.64 3.80 -12.82
CA LEU A 74 4.49 3.55 -13.98
C LEU A 74 5.78 4.37 -13.94
N ALA A 75 5.70 5.65 -13.58
CA ALA A 75 6.89 6.50 -13.42
C ALA A 75 7.83 6.01 -12.30
N TYR A 76 7.27 5.44 -11.21
CA TYR A 76 8.05 4.81 -10.15
C TYR A 76 8.80 3.57 -10.66
N PHE A 77 8.13 2.69 -11.40
CA PHE A 77 8.78 1.51 -11.98
C PHE A 77 9.86 1.87 -13.02
N ASP A 78 9.71 2.99 -13.71
CA ASP A 78 10.72 3.53 -14.62
C ASP A 78 11.87 4.27 -13.89
N GLY A 79 11.86 4.30 -12.55
CA GLY A 79 12.87 5.02 -11.74
C GLY A 79 12.77 6.55 -11.80
N ARG A 80 11.72 7.10 -12.45
CA ARG A 80 11.52 8.55 -12.64
C ARG A 80 10.76 9.22 -11.50
N LEU A 81 10.09 8.44 -10.62
CA LEU A 81 9.35 8.93 -9.47
C LEU A 81 9.86 8.28 -8.19
N ARG A 82 10.12 9.09 -7.16
CA ARG A 82 10.53 8.63 -5.83
C ARG A 82 9.52 8.93 -4.73
N GLN A 83 8.58 9.83 -4.98
CA GLN A 83 7.57 10.25 -4.03
C GLN A 83 6.21 10.37 -4.72
N PHE A 84 5.19 9.70 -4.17
CA PHE A 84 3.83 9.74 -4.66
C PHE A 84 3.09 10.96 -4.13
N THR A 85 2.29 11.59 -5.00
CA THR A 85 1.45 12.76 -4.67
C THR A 85 -0.05 12.44 -4.72
N THR A 86 -0.43 11.25 -5.20
CA THR A 86 -1.83 10.81 -5.26
C THR A 86 -2.50 10.93 -3.89
N PRO A 87 -3.58 11.72 -3.75
CA PRO A 87 -4.35 11.80 -2.52
C PRO A 87 -4.92 10.43 -2.15
N ARG A 88 -4.90 10.11 -0.86
CA ARG A 88 -5.44 8.86 -0.32
C ARG A 88 -6.76 9.12 0.39
N SER A 89 -7.78 8.38 -0.01
CA SER A 89 -9.09 8.43 0.66
C SER A 89 -9.02 7.73 2.01
N ALA A 90 -9.57 8.35 3.05
CA ALA A 90 -9.53 7.86 4.44
C ALA A 90 -10.60 6.80 4.75
N VAL A 91 -11.22 6.17 3.74
CA VAL A 91 -12.35 5.26 3.92
C VAL A 91 -11.99 3.91 4.56
N LEU A 92 -10.70 3.55 4.62
CA LEU A 92 -10.25 2.25 5.11
C LEU A 92 -9.43 2.33 6.39
N GLY A 93 -9.51 1.25 7.18
CA GLY A 93 -8.67 1.00 8.34
C GLY A 93 -9.15 1.62 9.65
N THR A 94 -8.65 1.07 10.75
CA THR A 94 -8.83 1.62 12.09
C THR A 94 -7.93 2.83 12.33
N ALA A 95 -8.16 3.61 13.39
CA ALA A 95 -7.30 4.72 13.76
C ALA A 95 -5.84 4.28 13.96
N PHE A 96 -5.62 3.10 14.57
CA PHE A 96 -4.28 2.53 14.75
C PHE A 96 -3.61 2.19 13.41
N GLN A 97 -4.33 1.53 12.51
CA GLN A 97 -3.82 1.21 11.17
C GLN A 97 -3.45 2.47 10.39
N ARG A 98 -4.32 3.49 10.41
CA ARG A 98 -4.05 4.77 9.75
C ARG A 98 -2.80 5.46 10.31
N ALA A 99 -2.59 5.42 11.64
CA ALA A 99 -1.37 5.96 12.25
C ALA A 99 -0.12 5.20 11.77
N VAL A 100 -0.18 3.86 11.69
CA VAL A 100 0.92 3.05 11.15
C VAL A 100 1.19 3.41 9.68
N TRP A 101 0.17 3.52 8.85
CA TRP A 101 0.33 3.84 7.42
C TRP A 101 0.83 5.27 7.21
N GLN A 102 0.43 6.22 8.07
CA GLN A 102 0.99 7.57 8.04
C GLN A 102 2.49 7.55 8.38
N GLN A 103 2.89 6.80 9.41
CA GLN A 103 4.31 6.66 9.78
C GLN A 103 5.14 5.99 8.66
N LEU A 104 4.54 5.06 7.89
CA LEU A 104 5.21 4.48 6.73
C LEU A 104 5.51 5.52 5.65
N CYS A 105 4.68 6.54 5.48
CA CYS A 105 4.88 7.58 4.47
C CYS A 105 6.11 8.46 4.75
N GLU A 106 6.60 8.48 6.00
CA GLU A 106 7.82 9.21 6.38
C GLU A 106 9.10 8.47 5.94
N LEU A 107 8.99 7.21 5.50
CA LEU A 107 10.13 6.44 5.03
C LEU A 107 10.54 6.90 3.64
N GLY A 108 11.74 7.44 3.53
CA GLY A 108 12.29 7.88 2.25
C GLY A 108 12.51 6.74 1.25
N HIS A 109 12.55 7.09 -0.03
CA HIS A 109 12.95 6.16 -1.10
C HIS A 109 14.39 5.67 -0.86
N GLY A 110 14.62 4.38 -1.05
CA GLY A 110 15.94 3.78 -0.83
C GLY A 110 16.32 3.55 0.64
N THR A 111 15.39 3.73 1.59
CA THR A 111 15.63 3.47 3.00
C THR A 111 14.81 2.30 3.51
N THR A 112 15.27 1.67 4.60
CA THR A 112 14.53 0.60 5.28
C THR A 112 14.42 0.89 6.77
N THR A 113 13.40 0.32 7.41
CA THR A 113 13.23 0.35 8.86
C THR A 113 12.83 -1.03 9.38
N SER A 114 12.97 -1.27 10.68
CA SER A 114 12.47 -2.49 11.29
C SER A 114 11.07 -2.29 11.88
N TYR A 115 10.31 -3.40 12.07
CA TYR A 115 9.01 -3.35 12.77
C TYR A 115 9.14 -2.79 14.19
N GLY A 116 10.25 -3.08 14.87
CA GLY A 116 10.53 -2.54 16.21
C GLY A 116 10.78 -1.03 16.19
N ALA A 117 11.59 -0.55 15.25
CA ALA A 117 11.84 0.88 15.08
C ALA A 117 10.56 1.65 14.72
N LEU A 118 9.72 1.06 13.82
CA LEU A 118 8.42 1.64 13.48
C LEU A 118 7.48 1.70 14.70
N ALA A 119 7.46 0.65 15.55
CA ALA A 119 6.67 0.63 16.77
C ALA A 119 7.16 1.68 17.78
N ALA A 120 8.47 1.86 17.91
CA ALA A 120 9.06 2.89 18.76
C ALA A 120 8.72 4.30 18.27
N ALA A 121 8.82 4.56 16.96
CA ALA A 121 8.44 5.85 16.36
C ALA A 121 6.96 6.21 16.59
N LEU A 122 6.09 5.21 16.70
CA LEU A 122 4.67 5.38 17.07
C LEU A 122 4.44 5.57 18.58
N GLY A 123 5.50 5.61 19.41
CA GLY A 123 5.39 5.67 20.87
C GLY A 123 4.84 4.36 21.49
N ARG A 124 4.92 3.24 20.78
CA ARG A 124 4.36 1.94 21.19
C ARG A 124 5.36 0.80 21.02
N PRO A 125 6.55 0.85 21.67
CA PRO A 125 7.65 -0.08 21.43
C PRO A 125 7.31 -1.55 21.70
N THR A 126 6.32 -1.82 22.55
CA THR A 126 5.84 -3.19 22.85
C THR A 126 4.83 -3.72 21.85
N ALA A 127 4.27 -2.87 20.96
CA ALA A 127 3.19 -3.23 20.03
C ALA A 127 3.69 -3.79 18.67
N VAL A 128 4.91 -4.35 18.61
CA VAL A 128 5.56 -4.77 17.34
C VAL A 128 4.68 -5.72 16.51
N ARG A 129 4.01 -6.69 17.14
CA ARG A 129 3.11 -7.62 16.43
C ARG A 129 1.88 -6.91 15.85
N ALA A 130 1.29 -5.98 16.59
CA ALA A 130 0.14 -5.20 16.12
C ALA A 130 0.54 -4.27 14.96
N VAL A 131 1.73 -3.64 15.06
CA VAL A 131 2.31 -2.83 13.97
C VAL A 131 2.55 -3.70 12.73
N ALA A 132 3.14 -4.87 12.86
CA ALA A 132 3.35 -5.79 11.73
C ALA A 132 2.02 -6.20 11.07
N GLY A 133 0.99 -6.46 11.87
CA GLY A 133 -0.37 -6.72 11.38
C GLY A 133 -0.96 -5.55 10.60
N ALA A 134 -0.75 -4.31 11.07
CA ALA A 134 -1.20 -3.09 10.38
C ALA A 134 -0.42 -2.83 9.09
N VAL A 135 0.91 -3.02 9.10
CA VAL A 135 1.78 -2.95 7.91
C VAL A 135 1.30 -3.93 6.84
N GLY A 136 1.00 -5.19 7.22
CA GLY A 136 0.53 -6.23 6.30
C GLY A 136 -0.86 -5.96 5.71
N ARG A 137 -1.66 -5.08 6.33
CA ARG A 137 -2.99 -4.65 5.86
C ARG A 137 -2.98 -3.30 5.15
N ASN A 138 -1.81 -2.77 4.83
CA ASN A 138 -1.70 -1.54 4.03
C ASN A 138 -2.50 -1.68 2.73
N PRO A 139 -3.50 -0.81 2.48
CA PRO A 139 -4.31 -0.88 1.26
C PRO A 139 -3.64 -0.21 0.05
N TRP A 140 -2.54 0.51 0.22
CA TRP A 140 -1.85 1.24 -0.86
C TRP A 140 -0.46 0.64 -1.13
N SER A 141 -0.41 -0.59 -1.67
CA SER A 141 0.86 -1.24 -2.02
C SER A 141 1.73 -0.34 -2.89
N ILE A 142 3.02 -0.24 -2.56
CA ILE A 142 4.03 0.64 -3.17
C ILE A 142 3.86 2.11 -2.76
N ILE A 143 2.69 2.71 -2.97
CA ILE A 143 2.39 4.13 -2.70
C ILE A 143 2.62 4.46 -1.22
N VAL A 144 2.16 3.59 -0.31
CA VAL A 144 2.56 3.58 1.09
C VAL A 144 3.59 2.47 1.25
N PRO A 145 4.85 2.79 1.57
CA PRO A 145 5.98 1.91 1.33
C PRO A 145 6.16 0.83 2.42
N CYS A 146 5.16 -0.03 2.60
CA CYS A 146 5.24 -1.15 3.54
C CYS A 146 6.33 -2.18 3.17
N HIS A 147 6.79 -2.20 1.91
CA HIS A 147 7.93 -3.01 1.46
C HIS A 147 9.26 -2.56 2.10
N ARG A 148 9.40 -1.31 2.58
CA ARG A 148 10.58 -0.78 3.27
C ARG A 148 10.72 -1.26 4.71
N VAL A 149 9.72 -1.98 5.27
CA VAL A 149 9.80 -2.52 6.63
C VAL A 149 10.38 -3.92 6.59
N VAL A 150 11.54 -4.12 7.23
CA VAL A 150 12.30 -5.38 7.26
C VAL A 150 12.39 -5.94 8.68
N GLY A 151 12.95 -7.12 8.86
CA GLY A 151 13.23 -7.67 10.19
C GLY A 151 14.35 -6.89 10.90
N SER A 152 14.54 -7.15 12.18
CA SER A 152 15.49 -6.41 13.04
C SER A 152 16.96 -6.55 12.60
N GLN A 153 17.29 -7.58 11.83
CA GLN A 153 18.62 -7.83 11.26
C GLN A 153 18.66 -7.55 9.75
N GLY A 154 17.70 -6.80 9.21
CA GLY A 154 17.62 -6.49 7.78
C GLY A 154 17.02 -7.60 6.91
N GLN A 155 16.63 -8.76 7.48
CA GLN A 155 16.09 -9.87 6.71
C GLN A 155 14.72 -9.51 6.11
N LEU A 156 14.48 -10.01 4.89
CA LEU A 156 13.19 -9.83 4.22
C LEU A 156 12.12 -10.70 4.92
N THR A 157 11.14 -10.06 5.51
CA THR A 157 10.01 -10.72 6.16
C THR A 157 8.71 -10.04 5.77
N GLY A 158 7.64 -10.80 5.74
CA GLY A 158 6.26 -10.33 5.62
C GLY A 158 6.01 -9.23 4.59
N TYR A 159 5.32 -9.57 3.51
CA TYR A 159 4.79 -8.62 2.54
C TYR A 159 3.48 -9.19 1.96
N ALA A 160 2.44 -8.37 1.85
CA ALA A 160 1.16 -8.85 1.33
C ALA A 160 1.28 -9.32 -0.12
N GLY A 161 2.08 -8.65 -0.93
CA GLY A 161 2.37 -9.00 -2.32
C GLY A 161 3.42 -10.10 -2.51
N GLY A 162 3.92 -10.72 -1.41
CA GLY A 162 4.95 -11.76 -1.45
C GLY A 162 6.39 -11.23 -1.42
N LEU A 163 7.31 -12.04 -0.87
CA LEU A 163 8.72 -11.65 -0.71
C LEU A 163 9.44 -11.38 -2.04
N PRO A 164 9.18 -12.09 -3.15
CA PRO A 164 9.81 -11.76 -4.44
C PRO A 164 9.54 -10.32 -4.87
N ARG A 165 8.28 -9.82 -4.75
CA ARG A 165 7.96 -8.42 -5.06
C ARG A 165 8.63 -7.45 -4.10
N LYS A 166 8.67 -7.78 -2.80
CA LYS A 166 9.37 -6.94 -1.80
C LYS A 166 10.85 -6.79 -2.16
N GLN A 167 11.51 -7.87 -2.51
CA GLN A 167 12.89 -7.85 -2.95
C GLN A 167 13.07 -7.00 -4.22
N ALA A 168 12.22 -7.19 -5.24
CA ALA A 168 12.30 -6.44 -6.48
C ALA A 168 12.11 -4.92 -6.24
N LEU A 169 11.17 -4.51 -5.37
CA LEU A 169 10.94 -3.11 -5.01
C LEU A 169 12.14 -2.51 -4.29
N LEU A 170 12.71 -3.22 -3.30
CA LEU A 170 13.90 -2.76 -2.58
C LEU A 170 15.13 -2.71 -3.48
N THR A 171 15.26 -3.62 -4.44
CA THR A 171 16.31 -3.57 -5.47
C THR A 171 16.14 -2.37 -6.39
N LEU A 172 14.91 -2.11 -6.87
CA LEU A 172 14.59 -0.93 -7.67
C LEU A 172 14.95 0.37 -6.94
N GLU A 173 14.71 0.42 -5.63
CA GLU A 173 15.04 1.56 -4.79
C GLU A 173 16.51 1.61 -4.33
N GLN A 174 17.33 0.62 -4.68
CA GLN A 174 18.73 0.48 -4.22
C GLN A 174 18.83 0.44 -2.68
N ALA A 175 17.81 -0.10 -2.01
CA ALA A 175 17.70 -0.16 -0.55
C ALA A 175 18.28 -1.44 0.06
N LEU A 176 18.73 -2.40 -0.76
CA LEU A 176 19.40 -3.63 -0.32
C LEU A 176 20.93 -3.42 -0.33
N PRO A 177 21.61 -3.59 0.82
CA PRO A 177 23.06 -3.55 0.86
C PRO A 177 23.64 -4.70 -0.02
N GLY A 178 24.50 -4.37 -0.98
CA GLY A 178 25.25 -5.34 -1.77
C GLY A 178 24.68 -5.71 -3.16
N VAL A 179 23.59 -5.09 -3.61
CA VAL A 179 23.13 -5.25 -5.00
C VAL A 179 23.64 -4.06 -5.84
N THR A 180 24.91 -4.12 -6.23
CA THR A 180 25.40 -3.31 -7.36
C THR A 180 24.76 -3.87 -8.62
N GLN A 181 23.97 -3.04 -9.32
CA GLN A 181 23.58 -3.34 -10.69
C GLN A 181 24.88 -3.35 -11.52
N SER A 182 25.28 -4.54 -11.98
CA SER A 182 26.24 -4.65 -13.06
C SER A 182 25.56 -4.08 -14.29
N GLY A 183 26.09 -2.97 -14.81
CA GLY A 183 25.64 -2.27 -16.00
C GLY A 183 25.69 -3.10 -17.28
#